data_bf5ade35de14940017976ab7a95120d8
#
_entry.id   bf5ade35de14940017976ab7a95120d8
#
_cell.length_a   1.000
_cell.length_b   1.000
_cell.length_c   1.000
_cell.angle_alpha   90.00
_cell.angle_beta   90.00
_cell.angle_gamma   90.00
#
_symmetry.space_group_name_H-M   'P 1'
#
loop_
_entity.id
_entity.type
_entity.pdbx_description
1 polymer ?
#
loop_
_entity_poly.entity_id
_entity_poly.type
_entity_poly.pdbx_seq_one_letter_code
_entity_poly.pdbx_strand_id
1 'polypeptide(L)'
;MSLDISIDRFNELVDNFSNLKPILVIGDVGIDKYTQGVVNRISPEAPVPLLEVKKEWLKLGLAANISDNLKALKINSTLCGVVGTDQNADIFENLLEEAQLSTWGVVRCEERPTTFKERIVTDIQQICR
;
A
#
# COMPACT_ATOMS: atom_id res chain seq x y z
N MET A 1 8.61 -6.84 -33.89
CA MET A 1 10.00 -6.56 -33.51
C MET A 1 10.13 -7.00 -32.07
N SER A 2 10.70 -8.18 -31.81
CA SER A 2 10.93 -8.70 -30.46
C SER A 2 12.15 -7.96 -29.91
N LEU A 3 11.96 -7.21 -28.83
CA LEU A 3 13.05 -6.59 -28.08
C LEU A 3 13.57 -7.64 -27.08
N ASP A 4 14.42 -8.55 -27.56
CA ASP A 4 15.10 -9.51 -26.70
C ASP A 4 16.23 -8.80 -25.95
N ILE A 5 15.99 -8.51 -24.67
CA ILE A 5 17.03 -8.03 -23.76
C ILE A 5 17.78 -9.26 -23.25
N SER A 6 19.11 -9.31 -23.39
CA SER A 6 19.91 -10.36 -22.80
C SER A 6 19.85 -10.31 -21.27
N ILE A 7 20.00 -11.45 -20.60
CA ILE A 7 19.97 -11.53 -19.14
C ILE A 7 21.06 -10.65 -18.50
N ASP A 8 22.22 -10.55 -19.13
CA ASP A 8 23.32 -9.71 -18.64
C ASP A 8 22.94 -8.23 -18.70
N ARG A 9 22.28 -7.79 -19.79
CA ARG A 9 21.82 -6.40 -19.91
C ARG A 9 20.68 -6.10 -18.94
N PHE A 10 19.79 -7.06 -18.70
CA PHE A 10 18.75 -6.93 -17.67
C PHE A 10 19.34 -6.75 -16.28
N ASN A 11 20.29 -7.60 -15.90
CA ASN A 11 20.97 -7.52 -14.61
C ASN A 11 21.72 -6.19 -14.44
N GLU A 12 22.47 -5.75 -15.46
CA GLU A 12 23.13 -4.45 -15.46
C GLU A 12 22.15 -3.29 -15.20
N LEU A 13 20.99 -3.30 -15.85
CA LEU A 13 19.96 -2.27 -15.66
C LEU A 13 19.41 -2.28 -14.23
N VAL A 14 19.11 -3.46 -13.68
CA VAL A 14 18.59 -3.61 -12.31
C VAL A 14 19.63 -3.18 -11.27
N ASP A 15 20.88 -3.56 -11.45
CA ASP A 15 21.98 -3.18 -10.55
C ASP A 15 22.21 -1.65 -10.52
N ASN A 16 21.94 -0.98 -11.64
CA ASN A 16 22.05 0.48 -11.73
C ASN A 16 20.90 1.23 -11.04
N PHE A 17 19.81 0.58 -10.65
CA PHE A 17 18.70 1.25 -9.93
C PHE A 17 19.15 1.88 -8.61
N SER A 18 20.07 1.24 -7.88
CA SER A 18 20.62 1.77 -6.64
C SER A 18 21.46 3.05 -6.81
N ASN A 19 21.91 3.33 -8.04
CA ASN A 19 22.72 4.51 -8.39
C ASN A 19 21.84 5.70 -8.86
N LEU A 20 20.53 5.52 -8.96
CA LEU A 20 19.61 6.59 -9.33
C LEU A 20 19.56 7.66 -8.24
N LYS A 21 19.34 8.90 -8.64
CA LYS A 21 19.05 9.98 -7.70
C LYS A 21 17.75 9.68 -6.95
N PRO A 22 17.61 10.12 -5.68
CA PRO A 22 16.37 9.98 -4.94
C PRO A 22 15.18 10.55 -5.71
N ILE A 23 14.06 9.81 -5.68
CA ILE A 23 12.81 10.20 -6.35
C ILE A 23 11.90 10.85 -5.32
N LEU A 24 11.36 12.03 -5.65
CA LEU A 24 10.30 12.65 -4.88
C LEU A 24 8.94 12.10 -5.34
N VAL A 25 8.22 11.48 -4.40
CA VAL A 25 6.86 10.97 -4.62
C VAL A 25 5.89 11.88 -3.89
N ILE A 26 5.04 12.59 -4.63
CA ILE A 26 4.05 13.52 -4.05
C ILE A 26 2.66 13.05 -4.46
N GLY A 27 1.74 12.94 -3.48
CA GLY A 27 0.36 12.60 -3.77
C GLY A 27 -0.45 12.23 -2.54
N ASP A 28 -1.69 11.80 -2.79
CA ASP A 28 -2.52 11.26 -1.73
C ASP A 28 -1.90 10.00 -1.15
N VAL A 29 -1.91 9.93 0.17
CA VAL A 29 -1.39 8.80 0.95
C VAL A 29 -2.49 8.21 1.82
N GLY A 30 -2.35 6.95 2.18
CA GLY A 30 -3.31 6.28 3.04
C GLY A 30 -2.99 4.81 3.26
N ILE A 31 -3.93 4.12 3.88
CA ILE A 31 -3.82 2.71 4.25
C ILE A 31 -4.75 1.89 3.36
N ASP A 32 -4.24 0.78 2.83
CA ASP A 32 -5.03 -0.29 2.24
C ASP A 32 -5.16 -1.43 3.25
N LYS A 33 -6.37 -1.66 3.79
CA LYS A 33 -6.70 -2.81 4.63
C LYS A 33 -7.31 -3.92 3.78
N TYR A 34 -6.89 -5.13 4.03
CA TYR A 34 -7.49 -6.33 3.46
C TYR A 34 -8.06 -7.19 4.57
N THR A 35 -9.32 -7.57 4.43
CA THR A 35 -10.04 -8.51 5.29
C THR A 35 -10.39 -9.73 4.46
N GLN A 36 -9.65 -10.83 4.64
CA GLN A 36 -9.85 -12.08 3.92
C GLN A 36 -10.64 -13.07 4.76
N GLY A 37 -11.60 -13.72 4.15
CA GLY A 37 -12.40 -14.73 4.81
C GLY A 37 -13.10 -15.67 3.85
N VAL A 38 -13.98 -16.49 4.42
CA VAL A 38 -14.79 -17.47 3.69
C VAL A 38 -16.25 -17.13 3.87
N VAL A 39 -17.03 -17.23 2.79
CA VAL A 39 -18.48 -17.06 2.80
C VAL A 39 -19.11 -18.45 2.64
N ASN A 40 -19.65 -18.98 3.73
CA ASN A 40 -20.28 -20.30 3.75
C ASN A 40 -21.81 -20.22 3.81
N ARG A 41 -22.37 -19.08 4.16
CA ARG A 41 -23.82 -18.90 4.33
C ARG A 41 -24.26 -17.46 4.12
N ILE A 42 -25.53 -17.29 3.87
CA ILE A 42 -26.22 -15.99 3.87
C ILE A 42 -26.67 -15.69 5.31
N SER A 43 -26.66 -14.40 5.68
CA SER A 43 -27.18 -13.95 6.97
C SER A 43 -28.67 -14.28 7.11
N PRO A 44 -29.14 -14.76 8.28
CA PRO A 44 -30.57 -14.94 8.54
C PRO A 44 -31.29 -13.60 8.70
N GLU A 45 -30.61 -12.52 8.96
CA GLU A 45 -31.18 -11.19 9.22
C GLU A 45 -31.40 -10.36 7.95
N ALA A 46 -30.58 -10.64 6.90
CA ALA A 46 -30.65 -9.92 5.62
C ALA A 46 -30.03 -10.78 4.49
N PRO A 47 -30.39 -10.56 3.20
CA PRO A 47 -29.86 -11.32 2.07
C PRO A 47 -28.42 -10.89 1.73
N VAL A 48 -27.53 -10.92 2.70
CA VAL A 48 -26.10 -10.56 2.56
C VAL A 48 -25.21 -11.74 2.95
N PRO A 49 -24.05 -11.92 2.30
CA PRO A 49 -23.11 -12.96 2.67
C PRO A 49 -22.53 -12.70 4.07
N LEU A 50 -22.39 -13.78 4.85
CA LEU A 50 -21.74 -13.75 6.14
C LEU A 50 -20.28 -14.17 5.97
N LEU A 51 -19.36 -13.21 6.16
CA LEU A 51 -17.94 -13.46 6.04
C LEU A 51 -17.39 -13.97 7.37
N GLU A 52 -16.79 -15.15 7.36
CA GLU A 52 -15.97 -15.66 8.45
C GLU A 52 -14.52 -15.21 8.21
N VAL A 53 -14.08 -14.19 8.96
CA VAL A 53 -12.75 -13.60 8.79
C VAL A 53 -11.66 -14.59 9.21
N LYS A 54 -10.68 -14.80 8.34
CA LYS A 54 -9.53 -15.66 8.55
C LYS A 54 -8.23 -14.87 8.74
N LYS A 55 -8.10 -13.76 8.04
CA LYS A 55 -6.88 -12.94 8.06
C LYS A 55 -7.20 -11.48 7.77
N GLU A 56 -6.48 -10.60 8.46
CA GLU A 56 -6.46 -9.19 8.17
C GLU A 56 -5.03 -8.69 8.05
N TRP A 57 -4.79 -7.73 7.17
CA TRP A 57 -3.48 -7.06 7.06
C TRP A 57 -3.64 -5.66 6.49
N LEU A 58 -2.66 -4.83 6.80
CA LEU A 58 -2.56 -3.45 6.35
C LEU A 58 -1.38 -3.32 5.38
N LYS A 59 -1.49 -2.38 4.46
CA LYS A 59 -0.43 -1.99 3.53
C LYS A 59 -0.42 -0.49 3.33
N LEU A 60 0.75 0.03 2.98
CA LEU A 60 0.89 1.38 2.44
C LEU A 60 0.09 1.48 1.13
N GLY A 61 -0.82 2.45 1.05
CA GLY A 61 -1.70 2.68 -0.08
C GLY A 61 -1.38 3.96 -0.86
N LEU A 62 -1.94 4.07 -2.07
CA LEU A 62 -1.84 5.27 -2.91
C LEU A 62 -0.36 5.62 -3.23
N ALA A 63 0.06 6.88 -3.06
CA ALA A 63 1.43 7.31 -3.32
C ALA A 63 2.46 6.60 -2.43
N ALA A 64 2.10 6.22 -1.20
CA ALA A 64 2.99 5.48 -0.32
C ALA A 64 3.35 4.08 -0.86
N ASN A 65 2.43 3.41 -1.55
CA ASN A 65 2.71 2.15 -2.23
C ASN A 65 3.75 2.31 -3.36
N ILE A 66 3.84 3.48 -3.98
CA ILE A 66 4.88 3.77 -4.99
C ILE A 66 6.25 3.81 -4.32
N SER A 67 6.37 4.51 -3.17
CA SER A 67 7.62 4.57 -2.41
C SER A 67 8.07 3.19 -1.91
N ASP A 68 7.14 2.34 -1.48
CA ASP A 68 7.42 0.96 -1.08
C ASP A 68 7.94 0.12 -2.27
N ASN A 69 7.33 0.24 -3.43
CA ASN A 69 7.78 -0.42 -4.65
C ASN A 69 9.17 0.08 -5.11
N LEU A 70 9.43 1.40 -5.04
CA LEU A 70 10.74 1.97 -5.36
C LEU A 70 11.81 1.41 -4.42
N LYS A 71 11.50 1.28 -3.14
CA LYS A 71 12.41 0.66 -2.17
C LYS A 71 12.70 -0.81 -2.50
N ALA A 72 11.68 -1.59 -2.87
CA ALA A 72 11.90 -2.98 -3.30
C ALA A 72 12.84 -3.08 -4.51
N LEU A 73 12.87 -2.04 -5.35
CA LEU A 73 13.81 -1.89 -6.47
C LEU A 73 15.16 -1.26 -6.05
N LYS A 74 15.41 -1.05 -4.75
CA LYS A 74 16.60 -0.40 -4.19
C LYS A 74 16.78 1.06 -4.64
N ILE A 75 15.68 1.73 -4.97
CA ILE A 75 15.67 3.14 -5.36
C ILE A 75 15.24 3.96 -4.13
N ASN A 76 16.04 4.95 -3.76
CA ASN A 76 15.69 5.87 -2.68
C ASN A 76 14.56 6.80 -3.10
N SER A 77 13.57 6.98 -2.23
CA SER A 77 12.50 7.95 -2.45
C SER A 77 12.21 8.77 -1.20
N THR A 78 11.68 9.97 -1.41
CA THR A 78 11.10 10.81 -0.36
C THR A 78 9.61 10.90 -0.64
N LEU A 79 8.79 10.43 0.30
CA LEU A 79 7.34 10.51 0.20
C LEU A 79 6.86 11.84 0.79
N CYS A 80 6.02 12.56 0.02
CA CYS A 80 5.30 13.74 0.50
C CYS A 80 3.80 13.53 0.35
N GLY A 81 3.07 13.69 1.45
CA GLY A 81 1.62 13.53 1.48
C GLY A 81 1.01 14.07 2.77
N VAL A 82 -0.31 14.08 2.83
CA VAL A 82 -1.07 14.60 3.96
C VAL A 82 -1.92 13.49 4.56
N VAL A 83 -1.83 13.32 5.88
CA VAL A 83 -2.68 12.43 6.69
C VAL A 83 -3.49 13.26 7.68
N GLY A 84 -4.50 12.66 8.33
CA GLY A 84 -5.23 13.27 9.43
C GLY A 84 -4.42 13.33 10.72
N THR A 85 -5.13 13.65 11.81
CA THR A 85 -4.62 13.57 13.20
C THR A 85 -5.27 12.41 13.96
N ASP A 86 -5.85 11.48 13.24
CA ASP A 86 -6.57 10.32 13.73
C ASP A 86 -5.65 9.10 13.97
N GLN A 87 -6.19 8.05 14.57
CA GLN A 87 -5.48 6.81 14.84
C GLN A 87 -4.91 6.16 13.56
N ASN A 88 -5.57 6.36 12.40
CA ASN A 88 -5.07 5.83 11.14
C ASN A 88 -3.79 6.55 10.70
N ALA A 89 -3.59 7.82 11.08
CA ALA A 89 -2.32 8.52 10.84
C ALA A 89 -1.16 7.84 11.61
N ASP A 90 -1.38 7.46 12.88
CA ASP A 90 -0.37 6.75 13.67
C ASP A 90 -0.05 5.36 13.07
N ILE A 91 -1.09 4.64 12.63
CA ILE A 91 -0.92 3.36 11.93
C ILE A 91 -0.14 3.55 10.62
N PHE A 92 -0.45 4.60 9.86
CA PHE A 92 0.24 4.89 8.60
C PHE A 92 1.73 5.19 8.80
N GLU A 93 2.07 5.99 9.80
CA GLU A 93 3.47 6.29 10.14
C GLU A 93 4.21 5.03 10.60
N ASN A 94 3.59 4.17 11.43
CA ASN A 94 4.17 2.89 11.82
C ASN A 94 4.45 1.98 10.59
N LEU A 95 3.53 1.93 9.62
CA LEU A 95 3.74 1.18 8.38
C LEU A 95 4.91 1.73 7.55
N LEU A 96 5.11 3.06 7.54
CA LEU A 96 6.28 3.67 6.89
C LEU A 96 7.57 3.24 7.61
N GLU A 97 7.59 3.26 8.94
CA GLU A 97 8.74 2.85 9.74
C GLU A 97 9.07 1.36 9.54
N GLU A 98 8.07 0.48 9.58
CA GLU A 98 8.24 -0.96 9.28
C GLU A 98 8.79 -1.18 7.87
N ALA A 99 8.29 -0.42 6.89
CA ALA A 99 8.83 -0.38 5.54
C ALA A 99 10.19 0.33 5.45
N GLN A 100 10.72 0.88 6.54
CA GLN A 100 11.95 1.71 6.60
C GLN A 100 11.91 2.87 5.58
N LEU A 101 10.78 3.51 5.41
CA LEU A 101 10.57 4.73 4.65
C LEU A 101 10.54 5.93 5.58
N SER A 102 11.02 7.07 5.10
CA SER A 102 11.03 8.30 5.91
C SER A 102 9.64 8.88 6.08
N THR A 103 9.30 9.30 7.29
CA THR A 103 8.06 10.04 7.61
C THR A 103 8.22 11.55 7.41
N TRP A 104 9.43 12.04 7.11
CA TRP A 104 9.76 13.48 7.07
C TRP A 104 8.86 14.32 6.17
N GLY A 105 8.39 13.79 5.05
CA GLY A 105 7.52 14.50 4.11
C GLY A 105 6.02 14.29 4.38
N VAL A 106 5.64 13.60 5.46
CA VAL A 106 4.23 13.37 5.82
C VAL A 106 3.78 14.48 6.74
N VAL A 107 2.75 15.21 6.32
CA VAL A 107 2.17 16.33 7.08
C VAL A 107 0.85 15.89 7.69
N ARG A 108 0.66 16.15 8.99
CA ARG A 108 -0.63 15.93 9.67
C ARG A 108 -1.51 17.16 9.52
N CYS A 109 -2.80 16.95 9.22
CA CYS A 109 -3.80 18.01 9.02
C CYS A 109 -5.10 17.65 9.75
N GLU A 110 -5.61 18.55 10.59
CA GLU A 110 -6.85 18.35 11.37
C GLU A 110 -8.11 18.44 10.50
N GLU A 111 -8.02 19.08 9.34
CA GLU A 111 -9.18 19.35 8.48
C GLU A 111 -9.64 18.15 7.66
N ARG A 112 -8.92 17.03 7.72
CA ARG A 112 -9.26 15.82 6.97
C ARG A 112 -8.90 14.55 7.73
N PRO A 113 -9.67 13.45 7.55
CA PRO A 113 -9.27 12.14 8.05
C PRO A 113 -8.13 11.55 7.19
N THR A 114 -7.37 10.63 7.78
CA THR A 114 -6.44 9.79 7.02
C THR A 114 -7.20 8.89 6.05
N THR A 115 -6.76 8.82 4.81
CA THR A 115 -7.40 7.98 3.80
C THR A 115 -7.23 6.50 4.17
N PHE A 116 -8.35 5.82 4.29
CA PHE A 116 -8.41 4.40 4.64
C PHE A 116 -9.30 3.67 3.63
N LYS A 117 -8.77 2.62 3.02
CA LYS A 117 -9.48 1.80 2.03
C LYS A 117 -9.49 0.36 2.51
N GLU A 118 -10.66 -0.17 2.79
CA GLU A 118 -10.82 -1.58 3.14
C GLU A 118 -11.31 -2.39 1.95
N ARG A 119 -10.73 -3.56 1.74
CA ARG A 119 -11.17 -4.55 0.76
C ARG A 119 -11.51 -5.84 1.47
N ILE A 120 -12.74 -6.28 1.30
CA ILE A 120 -13.22 -7.56 1.79
C ILE A 120 -13.11 -8.56 0.65
N VAL A 121 -12.31 -9.61 0.85
CA VAL A 121 -11.94 -10.56 -0.20
C VAL A 121 -12.15 -12.00 0.27
N THR A 122 -12.44 -12.87 -0.67
CA THR A 122 -12.34 -14.33 -0.52
C THR A 122 -11.20 -14.84 -1.40
N ASP A 123 -10.90 -16.13 -1.38
CA ASP A 123 -9.86 -16.71 -2.22
C ASP A 123 -10.13 -16.56 -3.73
N ILE A 124 -11.40 -16.36 -4.09
CA ILE A 124 -11.85 -16.33 -5.50
C ILE A 124 -12.31 -14.96 -5.98
N GLN A 125 -12.71 -14.05 -5.08
CA GLN A 125 -13.24 -12.75 -5.50
C GLN A 125 -13.20 -11.68 -4.41
N GLN A 126 -13.29 -10.43 -4.81
CA GLN A 126 -13.55 -9.30 -3.93
C GLN A 126 -15.06 -9.16 -3.69
N ILE A 127 -15.48 -9.12 -2.43
CA ILE A 127 -16.90 -9.00 -2.04
C ILE A 127 -17.32 -7.54 -2.03
N CYS A 128 -16.56 -6.69 -1.35
CA CYS A 128 -16.81 -5.24 -1.33
C CYS A 128 -15.52 -4.44 -1.08
N ARG A 129 -15.70 -3.12 -1.15
CA ARG A 129 -14.61 -2.14 -0.97
C ARG A 129 -15.16 -0.90 -0.27
#